data_a5221535e8fec61582c46cb79826eb5a
#
_entry.id   a5221535e8fec61582c46cb79826eb5a
#
_cell.length_a   1.000
_cell.length_b   1.000
_cell.length_c   1.000
_cell.angle_alpha   90.00
_cell.angle_beta   90.00
_cell.angle_gamma   90.00
#
_symmetry.space_group_name_H-M   'P 1'
#
loop_
_entity.id
_entity.type
_entity.pdbx_description
1 polymer ?
#
loop_
_entity_poly.entity_id
_entity_poly.type
_entity_poly.pdbx_seq_one_letter_code
_entity_poly.pdbx_strand_id
1 'polypeptide(L)'
;FNKFIVENHSQLGKIFLMKLLYKIPLFSFLFIIAFETLYASEVNIYTSRHYDSDESLYAEFTKETGIKVNVISGKGSALLERLKAEGKNSPADIFFTVDAGNLWKVQKEGLFSRINSKNITSIVPKNLRGPNDEWVATAKRARVIFYNPKKVSESEIKNLSYEDLAKPEWKGRIAIRSSSNMYNQSLVASLISNLGEKVTEEWAKNFVANFARKPQGNDRSQIIAVANDEADIAIANSYYLGIMLSRSKGDEQLEAAKKVKMHFPNQQNRGSHINISGAGILKNSPNKDNALSFLEFLLSERVQNYMVNISFEYPVLKDVLPNPIMAAFGTDFKIDEVSVASYGELNPQAVKLMDRSGWQ
;
A
#
# COMPACT_ATOMS: atom_id res chain seq x y z
N PHE A 1 -44.83 -32.87 -76.88
CA PHE A 1 -44.18 -33.88 -75.98
C PHE A 1 -43.21 -33.25 -74.95
N ASN A 2 -42.72 -32.02 -75.16
CA ASN A 2 -41.70 -31.37 -74.31
C ASN A 2 -42.26 -30.42 -73.19
N LYS A 3 -43.55 -30.31 -72.98
CA LYS A 3 -44.09 -29.42 -71.97
C LYS A 3 -44.54 -30.10 -70.68
N PHE A 4 -44.63 -31.46 -70.70
CA PHE A 4 -45.07 -32.24 -69.52
C PHE A 4 -43.93 -32.72 -68.61
N ILE A 5 -42.67 -32.60 -69.05
CA ILE A 5 -41.51 -33.06 -68.28
C ILE A 5 -40.94 -31.96 -67.37
N VAL A 6 -41.16 -30.67 -67.69
CA VAL A 6 -40.60 -29.53 -66.91
C VAL A 6 -41.39 -29.23 -65.64
N GLU A 7 -42.71 -29.51 -65.60
CA GLU A 7 -43.55 -29.19 -64.41
C GLU A 7 -43.38 -30.23 -63.30
N ASN A 8 -42.98 -31.46 -63.57
CA ASN A 8 -42.84 -32.47 -62.55
C ASN A 8 -41.50 -32.40 -61.78
N HIS A 9 -40.47 -31.74 -62.35
CA HIS A 9 -39.20 -31.56 -61.63
C HIS A 9 -39.25 -30.41 -60.60
N SER A 10 -40.13 -29.41 -60.80
CA SER A 10 -40.28 -28.30 -59.85
C SER A 10 -41.06 -28.67 -58.60
N GLN A 11 -41.99 -29.59 -58.67
CA GLN A 11 -42.76 -30.09 -57.52
C GLN A 11 -41.95 -31.03 -56.63
N LEU A 12 -41.13 -31.90 -57.22
CA LEU A 12 -40.27 -32.80 -56.44
C LEU A 12 -39.15 -32.06 -55.69
N GLY A 13 -38.61 -30.97 -56.29
CA GLY A 13 -37.61 -30.12 -55.61
C GLY A 13 -38.14 -29.37 -54.41
N LYS A 14 -39.40 -28.87 -54.49
CA LYS A 14 -40.05 -28.17 -53.37
C LYS A 14 -40.45 -29.08 -52.21
N ILE A 15 -40.85 -30.32 -52.50
CA ILE A 15 -41.19 -31.34 -51.47
C ILE A 15 -39.90 -31.83 -50.79
N PHE A 16 -38.78 -31.93 -51.51
CA PHE A 16 -37.51 -32.32 -50.94
C PHE A 16 -36.90 -31.21 -50.02
N LEU A 17 -37.03 -29.93 -50.42
CA LEU A 17 -36.53 -28.82 -49.61
C LEU A 17 -37.39 -28.62 -48.36
N MET A 18 -38.73 -28.78 -48.44
CA MET A 18 -39.61 -28.70 -47.27
C MET A 18 -39.42 -29.89 -46.27
N LYS A 19 -39.03 -31.06 -46.74
CA LYS A 19 -38.74 -32.21 -45.83
C LYS A 19 -37.38 -32.12 -45.22
N LEU A 20 -36.44 -31.31 -45.75
CA LEU A 20 -35.08 -31.10 -45.19
C LEU A 20 -35.11 -30.07 -44.03
N LEU A 21 -36.07 -29.14 -44.06
CA LEU A 21 -36.20 -28.13 -43.01
C LEU A 21 -36.88 -28.64 -41.71
N TYR A 22 -37.55 -29.82 -41.76
CA TYR A 22 -38.24 -30.38 -40.58
C TYR A 22 -37.39 -31.41 -39.78
N LYS A 23 -36.11 -31.59 -40.15
CA LYS A 23 -35.21 -32.52 -39.46
C LYS A 23 -33.93 -31.82 -38.92
N ILE A 24 -33.99 -30.55 -38.54
CA ILE A 24 -33.01 -29.96 -37.69
C ILE A 24 -33.39 -30.37 -36.27
N PRO A 25 -32.65 -31.28 -35.62
CA PRO A 25 -33.05 -31.76 -34.30
C PRO A 25 -33.00 -30.59 -33.33
N LEU A 26 -34.00 -30.48 -32.46
CA LEU A 26 -34.13 -29.53 -31.34
C LEU A 26 -32.85 -29.48 -30.46
N PHE A 27 -31.95 -30.42 -30.64
CA PHE A 27 -30.64 -30.50 -29.99
C PHE A 27 -29.61 -29.45 -30.46
N SER A 28 -29.77 -28.88 -31.67
CA SER A 28 -28.84 -27.86 -32.17
C SER A 28 -29.15 -26.47 -31.60
N PHE A 29 -30.37 -26.25 -31.10
CA PHE A 29 -30.75 -24.99 -30.47
C PHE A 29 -30.34 -24.92 -29.00
N LEU A 30 -30.13 -26.05 -28.33
CA LEU A 30 -29.59 -26.13 -26.97
C LEU A 30 -28.07 -25.91 -26.91
N PHE A 31 -27.33 -26.07 -28.03
CA PHE A 31 -25.89 -25.86 -28.07
C PHE A 31 -25.49 -24.40 -28.36
N ILE A 32 -26.42 -23.55 -28.81
CA ILE A 32 -26.18 -22.13 -29.07
C ILE A 32 -26.35 -21.27 -27.79
N ILE A 33 -27.04 -21.79 -26.77
CA ILE A 33 -27.24 -21.08 -25.49
C ILE A 33 -26.09 -21.30 -24.49
N ALA A 34 -25.16 -22.24 -24.77
CA ALA A 34 -24.01 -22.52 -23.91
C ALA A 34 -22.72 -21.80 -24.30
N PHE A 35 -22.72 -20.88 -25.27
CA PHE A 35 -21.71 -19.86 -25.44
C PHE A 35 -22.10 -18.60 -24.65
N GLU A 36 -22.44 -18.77 -23.38
CA GLU A 36 -22.17 -17.69 -22.45
C GLU A 36 -20.69 -17.40 -22.60
N THR A 37 -20.39 -16.21 -23.12
CA THR A 37 -19.04 -15.68 -23.14
C THR A 37 -18.46 -15.88 -21.75
N LEU A 38 -17.55 -16.83 -21.62
CA LEU A 38 -16.69 -16.95 -20.44
C LEU A 38 -15.86 -15.66 -20.45
N TYR A 39 -16.45 -14.54 -20.02
CA TYR A 39 -15.67 -13.38 -19.62
C TYR A 39 -14.77 -13.91 -18.52
N ALA A 40 -13.48 -14.03 -18.84
CA ALA A 40 -12.51 -14.42 -17.83
C ALA A 40 -12.72 -13.47 -16.65
N SER A 41 -13.10 -14.04 -15.51
CA SER A 41 -13.28 -13.27 -14.28
C SER A 41 -12.00 -12.49 -14.00
N GLU A 42 -12.08 -11.18 -13.81
CA GLU A 42 -10.88 -10.34 -13.66
C GLU A 42 -11.03 -9.33 -12.52
N VAL A 43 -9.89 -8.83 -12.07
CA VAL A 43 -9.78 -7.69 -11.17
C VAL A 43 -8.70 -6.74 -11.68
N ASN A 44 -9.04 -5.46 -11.80
CA ASN A 44 -8.17 -4.41 -12.33
C ASN A 44 -7.63 -3.55 -11.19
N ILE A 45 -6.31 -3.57 -10.97
CA ILE A 45 -5.64 -2.92 -9.85
C ILE A 45 -4.86 -1.71 -10.34
N TYR A 46 -5.17 -0.54 -9.82
CA TYR A 46 -4.33 0.65 -9.96
C TYR A 46 -3.43 0.74 -8.73
N THR A 47 -2.11 0.60 -8.93
CA THR A 47 -1.16 0.53 -7.82
C THR A 47 -0.02 1.53 -7.91
N SER A 48 0.29 2.15 -6.77
CA SER A 48 1.53 2.90 -6.59
C SER A 48 2.55 2.15 -5.71
N ARG A 49 2.31 0.88 -5.43
CA ARG A 49 3.31 0.00 -4.84
C ARG A 49 4.38 -0.31 -5.89
N HIS A 50 5.58 -0.55 -5.44
CA HIS A 50 6.77 -0.70 -6.29
C HIS A 50 7.63 -1.89 -5.85
N TYR A 51 6.97 -2.95 -5.36
CA TYR A 51 7.63 -4.19 -4.96
C TYR A 51 7.53 -5.20 -6.11
N ASP A 52 8.67 -5.66 -6.62
CA ASP A 52 8.74 -6.68 -7.67
C ASP A 52 8.02 -7.98 -7.25
N SER A 53 7.96 -8.23 -5.96
CA SER A 53 7.27 -9.36 -5.33
C SER A 53 5.74 -9.34 -5.47
N ASP A 54 5.14 -8.20 -5.75
CA ASP A 54 3.69 -8.11 -5.91
C ASP A 54 3.20 -8.89 -7.14
N GLU A 55 4.04 -9.07 -8.17
CA GLU A 55 3.70 -9.90 -9.35
C GLU A 55 3.43 -11.36 -8.98
N SER A 56 4.25 -11.94 -8.09
CA SER A 56 4.03 -13.31 -7.62
C SER A 56 2.75 -13.43 -6.79
N LEU A 57 2.40 -12.39 -6.03
CA LEU A 57 1.17 -12.31 -5.26
C LEU A 57 -0.07 -12.30 -6.19
N TYR A 58 -0.02 -11.55 -7.27
CA TYR A 58 -1.10 -11.50 -8.26
C TYR A 58 -1.26 -12.83 -9.02
N ALA A 59 -0.14 -13.47 -9.37
CA ALA A 59 -0.14 -14.79 -9.99
C ALA A 59 -0.75 -15.86 -9.06
N GLU A 60 -0.44 -15.81 -7.77
CA GLU A 60 -0.98 -16.75 -6.78
C GLU A 60 -2.49 -16.57 -6.61
N PHE A 61 -2.98 -15.33 -6.53
CA PHE A 61 -4.42 -15.05 -6.50
C PHE A 61 -5.14 -15.62 -7.73
N THR A 62 -4.58 -15.39 -8.93
CA THR A 62 -5.13 -15.93 -10.17
C THR A 62 -5.17 -17.46 -10.16
N LYS A 63 -4.10 -18.11 -9.69
CA LYS A 63 -4.01 -19.55 -9.57
C LYS A 63 -5.07 -20.15 -8.64
N GLU A 64 -5.33 -19.50 -7.52
CA GLU A 64 -6.31 -19.98 -6.52
C GLU A 64 -7.76 -19.77 -6.93
N THR A 65 -8.04 -18.63 -7.54
CA THR A 65 -9.42 -18.19 -7.75
C THR A 65 -9.89 -18.31 -9.20
N GLY A 66 -8.96 -18.45 -10.15
CA GLY A 66 -9.25 -18.30 -11.57
C GLY A 66 -9.49 -16.85 -12.01
N ILE A 67 -9.45 -15.88 -11.09
CA ILE A 67 -9.65 -14.46 -11.39
C ILE A 67 -8.34 -13.87 -11.90
N LYS A 68 -8.35 -13.36 -13.14
CA LYS A 68 -7.19 -12.72 -13.73
C LYS A 68 -6.92 -11.37 -13.07
N VAL A 69 -5.68 -11.10 -12.69
CA VAL A 69 -5.26 -9.78 -12.18
C VAL A 69 -4.65 -8.95 -13.30
N ASN A 70 -5.21 -7.79 -13.56
CA ASN A 70 -4.65 -6.79 -14.47
C ASN A 70 -4.13 -5.61 -13.62
N VAL A 71 -2.91 -5.14 -13.93
CA VAL A 71 -2.24 -4.11 -13.11
C VAL A 71 -1.86 -2.90 -13.93
N ILE A 72 -2.17 -1.73 -13.41
CA ILE A 72 -1.64 -0.46 -13.90
C ILE A 72 -0.87 0.19 -12.76
N SER A 73 0.44 0.30 -12.96
CA SER A 73 1.37 0.88 -11.99
C SER A 73 1.68 2.35 -12.32
N GLY A 74 1.81 3.18 -11.29
CA GLY A 74 2.15 4.59 -11.46
C GLY A 74 2.30 5.35 -10.15
N LYS A 75 2.66 6.63 -10.23
CA LYS A 75 2.65 7.51 -9.05
C LYS A 75 1.23 7.68 -8.53
N GLY A 76 1.01 7.63 -7.23
CA GLY A 76 -0.32 7.72 -6.63
C GLY A 76 -1.12 8.95 -7.08
N SER A 77 -0.48 10.11 -7.23
CA SER A 77 -1.13 11.32 -7.76
C SER A 77 -1.56 11.20 -9.22
N ALA A 78 -0.75 10.57 -10.07
CA ALA A 78 -1.08 10.36 -11.47
C ALA A 78 -2.23 9.36 -11.64
N LEU A 79 -2.25 8.29 -10.83
CA LEU A 79 -3.34 7.33 -10.81
C LEU A 79 -4.65 7.95 -10.31
N LEU A 80 -4.59 8.85 -9.31
CA LEU A 80 -5.75 9.60 -8.85
C LEU A 80 -6.34 10.49 -9.97
N GLU A 81 -5.49 11.26 -10.65
CA GLU A 81 -5.96 12.10 -11.77
C GLU A 81 -6.54 11.24 -12.92
N ARG A 82 -5.94 10.08 -13.18
CA ARG A 82 -6.48 9.11 -14.14
C ARG A 82 -7.87 8.61 -13.73
N LEU A 83 -8.08 8.20 -12.48
CA LEU A 83 -9.37 7.78 -11.95
C LEU A 83 -10.43 8.87 -12.08
N LYS A 84 -10.07 10.13 -11.82
CA LYS A 84 -10.96 11.30 -12.01
C LYS A 84 -11.33 11.51 -13.47
N ALA A 85 -10.37 11.39 -14.37
CA ALA A 85 -10.60 11.55 -15.82
C ALA A 85 -11.46 10.41 -16.39
N GLU A 86 -11.25 9.18 -15.97
CA GLU A 86 -12.04 8.03 -16.40
C GLU A 86 -13.47 8.05 -15.82
N GLY A 87 -13.64 8.59 -14.62
CA GLY A 87 -14.92 8.77 -13.95
C GLY A 87 -15.70 7.46 -13.81
N LYS A 88 -16.93 7.41 -14.30
CA LYS A 88 -17.80 6.22 -14.25
C LYS A 88 -17.37 5.10 -15.20
N ASN A 89 -16.51 5.42 -16.17
CA ASN A 89 -16.02 4.47 -17.17
C ASN A 89 -14.67 3.87 -16.79
N SER A 90 -14.16 4.14 -15.59
CA SER A 90 -12.92 3.55 -15.13
C SER A 90 -13.03 2.03 -15.07
N PRO A 91 -12.08 1.30 -15.67
CA PRO A 91 -12.03 -0.15 -15.55
C PRO A 91 -11.46 -0.60 -14.18
N ALA A 92 -10.93 0.31 -13.39
CA ALA A 92 -10.24 0.00 -12.15
C ALA A 92 -11.21 -0.48 -11.07
N ASP A 93 -10.84 -1.57 -10.40
CA ASP A 93 -11.59 -2.16 -9.29
C ASP A 93 -10.99 -1.78 -7.93
N ILE A 94 -9.66 -1.75 -7.86
CA ILE A 94 -8.92 -1.52 -6.63
C ILE A 94 -7.89 -0.40 -6.83
N PHE A 95 -7.79 0.48 -5.83
CA PHE A 95 -6.63 1.35 -5.66
C PHE A 95 -5.77 0.81 -4.53
N PHE A 96 -4.53 0.38 -4.85
CA PHE A 96 -3.60 -0.24 -3.92
C PHE A 96 -2.32 0.60 -3.82
N THR A 97 -2.01 1.09 -2.62
CA THR A 97 -0.93 2.08 -2.47
C THR A 97 -0.15 1.91 -1.17
N VAL A 98 0.93 2.63 -1.09
CA VAL A 98 1.67 2.89 0.14
C VAL A 98 1.31 4.28 0.66
N ASP A 99 1.30 4.42 2.00
CA ASP A 99 0.95 5.61 2.76
C ASP A 99 -0.55 5.93 2.80
N ALA A 100 -1.08 6.03 4.02
CA ALA A 100 -2.48 6.35 4.28
C ALA A 100 -2.92 7.70 3.68
N GLY A 101 -2.00 8.66 3.55
CA GLY A 101 -2.26 9.94 2.91
C GLY A 101 -2.68 9.82 1.44
N ASN A 102 -2.16 8.81 0.72
CA ASN A 102 -2.60 8.55 -0.65
C ASN A 102 -4.01 7.94 -0.70
N LEU A 103 -4.35 7.04 0.23
CA LEU A 103 -5.70 6.50 0.36
C LEU A 103 -6.70 7.59 0.69
N TRP A 104 -6.35 8.47 1.64
CA TRP A 104 -7.20 9.59 2.02
C TRP A 104 -7.49 10.54 0.83
N LYS A 105 -6.51 10.81 -0.04
CA LYS A 105 -6.73 11.64 -1.23
C LYS A 105 -7.80 11.05 -2.15
N VAL A 106 -7.77 9.74 -2.38
CA VAL A 106 -8.78 9.04 -3.19
C VAL A 106 -10.15 9.05 -2.49
N GLN A 107 -10.16 8.85 -1.16
CA GLN A 107 -11.36 8.93 -0.33
C GLN A 107 -12.00 10.32 -0.38
N LYS A 108 -11.20 11.38 -0.26
CA LYS A 108 -11.68 12.78 -0.30
C LYS A 108 -12.41 13.13 -1.60
N GLU A 109 -12.00 12.52 -2.71
CA GLU A 109 -12.69 12.65 -4.01
C GLU A 109 -13.94 11.76 -4.12
N GLY A 110 -14.28 11.00 -3.06
CA GLY A 110 -15.47 10.14 -3.04
C GLY A 110 -15.38 8.96 -4.01
N LEU A 111 -14.15 8.49 -4.32
CA LEU A 111 -13.89 7.46 -5.32
C LEU A 111 -13.90 6.03 -4.76
N PHE A 112 -13.95 5.86 -3.45
CA PHE A 112 -14.08 4.54 -2.84
C PHE A 112 -15.55 4.16 -2.55
N SER A 113 -15.82 2.87 -2.50
CA SER A 113 -17.02 2.30 -1.90
C SER A 113 -16.69 1.73 -0.52
N ARG A 114 -17.71 1.60 0.32
CA ARG A 114 -17.57 0.91 1.62
C ARG A 114 -17.26 -0.57 1.39
N ILE A 115 -16.30 -1.11 2.15
CA ILE A 115 -15.95 -2.53 2.17
C ILE A 115 -16.94 -3.25 3.10
N ASN A 116 -17.88 -3.99 2.52
CA ASN A 116 -18.88 -4.74 3.25
C ASN A 116 -18.42 -6.19 3.55
N SER A 117 -17.33 -6.34 4.30
CA SER A 117 -16.85 -7.62 4.77
C SER A 117 -16.71 -7.61 6.29
N LYS A 118 -17.49 -8.47 6.97
CA LYS A 118 -17.33 -8.70 8.40
C LYS A 118 -15.97 -9.34 8.72
N ASN A 119 -15.48 -10.18 7.83
CA ASN A 119 -14.17 -10.80 7.96
C ASN A 119 -13.08 -9.71 8.04
N ILE A 120 -12.98 -8.85 7.03
CA ILE A 120 -12.00 -7.75 6.98
C ILE A 120 -12.13 -6.82 8.20
N THR A 121 -13.35 -6.41 8.54
CA THR A 121 -13.57 -5.45 9.63
C THR A 121 -13.34 -6.04 11.02
N SER A 122 -13.36 -7.35 11.18
CA SER A 122 -13.02 -8.02 12.45
C SER A 122 -11.51 -8.16 12.67
N ILE A 123 -10.72 -8.29 11.59
CA ILE A 123 -9.28 -8.54 11.67
C ILE A 123 -8.42 -7.28 11.54
N VAL A 124 -8.87 -6.26 10.79
CA VAL A 124 -8.15 -5.00 10.66
C VAL A 124 -8.62 -4.00 11.71
N PRO A 125 -7.78 -3.53 12.64
CA PRO A 125 -8.14 -2.53 13.64
C PRO A 125 -8.73 -1.25 13.04
N LYS A 126 -9.66 -0.61 13.75
CA LYS A 126 -10.38 0.58 13.25
C LYS A 126 -9.45 1.75 12.91
N ASN A 127 -8.39 1.96 13.68
CA ASN A 127 -7.39 3.01 13.42
C ASN A 127 -6.54 2.76 12.18
N LEU A 128 -6.58 1.55 11.61
CA LEU A 128 -5.89 1.14 10.37
C LEU A 128 -6.84 1.05 9.16
N ARG A 129 -8.03 1.61 9.26
CA ARG A 129 -9.05 1.64 8.20
C ARG A 129 -9.49 3.07 7.90
N GLY A 130 -10.06 3.26 6.72
CA GLY A 130 -10.79 4.48 6.39
C GLY A 130 -11.97 4.73 7.36
N PRO A 131 -12.35 5.97 7.62
CA PRO A 131 -13.39 6.32 8.60
C PRO A 131 -14.71 5.55 8.41
N ASN A 132 -15.11 5.31 7.16
CA ASN A 132 -16.32 4.58 6.78
C ASN A 132 -16.03 3.19 6.22
N ASP A 133 -14.90 2.59 6.58
CA ASP A 133 -14.44 1.29 6.04
C ASP A 133 -14.25 1.30 4.51
N GLU A 134 -13.83 2.42 3.93
CA GLU A 134 -13.66 2.60 2.49
C GLU A 134 -12.34 2.05 1.97
N TRP A 135 -11.37 1.86 2.84
CA TRP A 135 -10.08 1.25 2.58
C TRP A 135 -9.53 0.62 3.86
N VAL A 136 -8.60 -0.30 3.71
CA VAL A 136 -7.98 -1.05 4.82
C VAL A 136 -6.48 -1.14 4.65
N ALA A 137 -5.77 -1.24 5.77
CA ALA A 137 -4.36 -1.59 5.78
C ALA A 137 -4.17 -3.06 5.35
N THR A 138 -3.11 -3.31 4.59
CA THR A 138 -2.64 -4.65 4.22
C THR A 138 -1.26 -4.98 4.81
N ALA A 139 -0.52 -3.96 5.25
CA ALA A 139 0.73 -4.09 5.99
C ALA A 139 0.98 -2.81 6.80
N LYS A 140 1.84 -2.89 7.83
CA LYS A 140 2.26 -1.76 8.67
C LYS A 140 3.76 -1.53 8.54
N ARG A 141 4.17 -0.27 8.66
CA ARG A 141 5.58 0.12 8.78
C ARG A 141 5.74 1.12 9.91
N ALA A 142 6.76 0.95 10.74
CA ALA A 142 7.09 1.91 11.77
C ALA A 142 8.06 2.96 11.23
N ARG A 143 7.90 4.20 11.65
CA ARG A 143 8.87 5.27 11.43
C ARG A 143 9.81 5.26 12.63
N VAL A 144 11.04 4.83 12.46
CA VAL A 144 11.96 4.51 13.57
C VAL A 144 13.19 5.42 13.55
N ILE A 145 13.95 5.40 14.63
CA ILE A 145 15.23 6.08 14.73
C ILE A 145 16.34 5.04 14.50
N PHE A 146 17.13 5.25 13.45
CA PHE A 146 18.38 4.55 13.22
C PHE A 146 19.51 5.31 13.90
N TYR A 147 20.45 4.60 14.52
CA TYR A 147 21.55 5.23 15.22
C TYR A 147 22.86 4.44 15.08
N ASN A 148 23.97 5.17 15.17
CA ASN A 148 25.29 4.56 15.23
C ASN A 148 25.63 4.23 16.70
N PRO A 149 25.77 2.95 17.07
CA PRO A 149 26.01 2.57 18.47
C PRO A 149 27.41 3.00 18.99
N LYS A 150 28.29 3.48 18.11
CA LYS A 150 29.57 4.06 18.51
C LYS A 150 29.47 5.55 18.86
N LYS A 151 28.40 6.22 18.44
CA LYS A 151 28.16 7.65 18.61
C LYS A 151 27.07 7.97 19.60
N VAL A 152 26.10 7.07 19.72
CA VAL A 152 24.92 7.22 20.59
C VAL A 152 24.93 6.09 21.61
N SER A 153 25.02 6.45 22.87
CA SER A 153 25.03 5.50 23.99
C SER A 153 23.63 4.88 24.19
N GLU A 154 23.60 3.74 24.87
CA GLU A 154 22.34 3.08 25.23
C GLU A 154 21.48 3.96 26.13
N SER A 155 22.08 4.76 27.03
CA SER A 155 21.36 5.70 27.88
C SER A 155 20.69 6.86 27.11
N GLU A 156 21.29 7.34 26.01
CA GLU A 156 20.71 8.36 25.16
C GLU A 156 19.51 7.82 24.35
N ILE A 157 19.56 6.55 23.92
CA ILE A 157 18.55 6.00 23.01
C ILE A 157 17.39 5.32 23.71
N LYS A 158 17.59 4.74 24.89
CA LYS A 158 16.65 3.82 25.57
C LYS A 158 15.20 4.33 25.66
N ASN A 159 15.01 5.61 25.93
CA ASN A 159 13.69 6.21 26.12
C ASN A 159 13.40 7.34 25.13
N LEU A 160 14.18 7.43 24.07
CA LEU A 160 14.12 8.53 23.09
C LEU A 160 12.76 8.57 22.41
N SER A 161 12.16 9.75 22.42
CA SER A 161 10.92 10.08 21.70
C SER A 161 11.22 10.94 20.47
N TYR A 162 10.21 11.10 19.58
CA TYR A 162 10.35 12.08 18.50
C TYR A 162 10.48 13.50 19.05
N GLU A 163 9.80 13.79 20.15
CA GLU A 163 9.83 15.10 20.81
C GLU A 163 11.24 15.44 21.30
N ASP A 164 11.96 14.48 21.82
CA ASP A 164 13.33 14.67 22.29
C ASP A 164 14.30 15.10 21.21
N LEU A 165 14.02 14.76 19.94
CA LEU A 165 14.88 15.11 18.80
C LEU A 165 14.92 16.62 18.51
N ALA A 166 14.02 17.41 19.12
CA ALA A 166 14.05 18.86 19.07
C ALA A 166 14.96 19.49 20.16
N LYS A 167 15.52 18.68 21.07
CA LYS A 167 16.40 19.18 22.13
C LYS A 167 17.79 19.54 21.60
N PRO A 168 18.48 20.55 22.21
CA PRO A 168 19.76 21.04 21.73
C PRO A 168 20.90 19.99 21.67
N GLU A 169 20.85 18.95 22.49
CA GLU A 169 21.85 17.85 22.50
C GLU A 169 21.92 17.10 21.17
N TRP A 170 20.92 17.21 20.31
CA TRP A 170 20.91 16.61 18.98
C TRP A 170 21.40 17.54 17.88
N LYS A 171 21.91 18.74 18.21
CA LYS A 171 22.38 19.72 17.22
C LYS A 171 23.47 19.16 16.33
N GLY A 172 23.23 19.18 15.00
CA GLY A 172 24.19 18.69 13.99
C GLY A 172 24.32 17.17 13.96
N ARG A 173 23.35 16.42 14.54
CA ARG A 173 23.45 14.95 14.68
C ARG A 173 22.40 14.17 13.88
N ILE A 174 21.44 14.85 13.24
CA ILE A 174 20.26 14.19 12.64
C ILE A 174 20.33 14.23 11.11
N ALA A 175 20.24 13.06 10.46
CA ALA A 175 19.98 12.93 9.03
C ALA A 175 18.51 12.67 8.75
N ILE A 176 17.95 13.36 7.77
CA ILE A 176 16.53 13.25 7.40
C ILE A 176 16.33 13.52 5.90
N ARG A 177 15.21 13.05 5.36
CA ARG A 177 14.76 13.36 4.00
C ARG A 177 14.10 14.73 3.92
N SER A 178 13.94 15.23 2.68
CA SER A 178 13.18 16.44 2.36
C SER A 178 11.74 16.40 2.91
N SER A 179 11.20 17.58 3.24
CA SER A 179 9.79 17.81 3.57
C SER A 179 8.82 17.41 2.48
N SER A 180 9.26 17.36 1.23
CA SER A 180 8.45 16.89 0.09
C SER A 180 8.09 15.40 0.16
N ASN A 181 8.75 14.65 1.05
CA ASN A 181 8.50 13.23 1.22
C ASN A 181 7.26 12.97 2.07
N MET A 182 6.33 12.16 1.53
CA MET A 182 5.08 11.82 2.19
C MET A 182 5.26 11.20 3.59
N TYR A 183 6.31 10.39 3.81
CA TYR A 183 6.54 9.75 5.10
C TYR A 183 6.87 10.75 6.23
N ASN A 184 7.60 11.82 5.89
CA ASN A 184 7.85 12.91 6.83
C ASN A 184 6.59 13.74 7.07
N GLN A 185 5.81 14.00 6.02
CA GLN A 185 4.53 14.70 6.14
C GLN A 185 3.55 13.93 7.02
N SER A 186 3.48 12.59 6.87
CA SER A 186 2.63 11.74 7.70
C SER A 186 3.10 11.70 9.16
N LEU A 187 4.41 11.69 9.42
CA LEU A 187 4.94 11.82 10.78
C LEU A 187 4.54 13.17 11.41
N VAL A 188 4.72 14.28 10.70
CA VAL A 188 4.35 15.60 11.20
C VAL A 188 2.83 15.70 11.40
N ALA A 189 2.02 15.14 10.50
CA ALA A 189 0.57 15.06 10.67
C ALA A 189 0.18 14.26 11.93
N SER A 190 0.87 13.16 12.23
CA SER A 190 0.70 12.39 13.47
C SER A 190 1.05 13.23 14.70
N LEU A 191 2.14 14.01 14.65
CA LEU A 191 2.52 14.92 15.74
C LEU A 191 1.47 16.02 15.94
N ILE A 192 0.93 16.60 14.85
CA ILE A 192 -0.17 17.59 14.94
C ILE A 192 -1.40 16.96 15.61
N SER A 193 -1.75 15.72 15.22
CA SER A 193 -2.89 15.01 15.81
C SER A 193 -2.73 14.76 17.31
N ASN A 194 -1.51 14.48 17.78
CA ASN A 194 -1.22 14.17 19.18
C ASN A 194 -0.96 15.41 20.04
N LEU A 195 -0.28 16.44 19.50
CA LEU A 195 0.28 17.54 20.26
C LEU A 195 -0.38 18.89 19.92
N GLY A 196 -1.12 18.95 18.82
CA GLY A 196 -1.63 20.18 18.23
C GLY A 196 -0.61 20.91 17.37
N GLU A 197 -1.11 21.79 16.48
CA GLU A 197 -0.29 22.47 15.46
C GLU A 197 0.82 23.35 16.08
N LYS A 198 0.48 24.14 17.11
CA LYS A 198 1.43 25.08 17.73
C LYS A 198 2.64 24.40 18.34
N VAL A 199 2.42 23.33 19.11
CA VAL A 199 3.50 22.56 19.76
C VAL A 199 4.35 21.84 18.69
N THR A 200 3.69 21.30 17.68
CA THR A 200 4.40 20.62 16.57
C THR A 200 5.23 21.60 15.73
N GLU A 201 4.78 22.84 15.54
CA GLU A 201 5.57 23.86 14.83
C GLU A 201 6.82 24.26 15.60
N GLU A 202 6.71 24.45 16.92
CA GLU A 202 7.87 24.71 17.77
C GLU A 202 8.86 23.53 17.75
N TRP A 203 8.34 22.32 17.89
CA TRP A 203 9.13 21.11 17.73
C TRP A 203 9.86 21.07 16.36
N ALA A 204 9.16 21.33 15.26
CA ALA A 204 9.73 21.26 13.92
C ALA A 204 10.85 22.30 13.71
N LYS A 205 10.71 23.52 14.24
CA LYS A 205 11.76 24.56 14.19
C LYS A 205 13.03 24.10 14.89
N ASN A 206 12.89 23.56 16.10
CA ASN A 206 14.01 23.06 16.89
C ASN A 206 14.61 21.79 16.28
N PHE A 207 13.77 20.91 15.75
CA PHE A 207 14.20 19.69 15.07
C PHE A 207 15.04 20.01 13.80
N VAL A 208 14.59 20.96 12.98
CA VAL A 208 15.34 21.44 11.80
C VAL A 208 16.71 22.02 12.18
N ALA A 209 16.78 22.74 13.30
CA ALA A 209 18.05 23.29 13.80
C ALA A 209 19.07 22.20 14.21
N ASN A 210 18.62 20.96 14.38
CA ASN A 210 19.44 19.81 14.76
C ASN A 210 19.93 18.96 13.56
N PHE A 211 19.59 19.32 12.33
CA PHE A 211 20.01 18.57 11.17
C PHE A 211 21.54 18.64 10.98
N ALA A 212 22.15 17.48 10.73
CA ALA A 212 23.57 17.36 10.44
C ALA A 212 23.93 17.90 9.05
N ARG A 213 22.97 17.86 8.15
CA ARG A 213 23.13 18.30 6.76
C ARG A 213 21.78 18.71 6.16
N LYS A 214 21.82 19.38 5.02
CA LYS A 214 20.61 19.65 4.23
C LYS A 214 19.86 18.34 3.93
N PRO A 215 18.51 18.29 4.14
CA PRO A 215 17.70 17.13 3.82
C PRO A 215 17.86 16.68 2.36
N GLN A 216 18.14 15.40 2.14
CA GLN A 216 18.39 14.85 0.80
C GLN A 216 18.21 13.33 0.75
N GLY A 217 18.15 12.75 -0.45
CA GLY A 217 18.13 11.31 -0.67
C GLY A 217 16.83 10.62 -0.22
N ASN A 218 16.89 9.31 -0.09
CA ASN A 218 15.80 8.45 0.38
C ASN A 218 16.08 7.88 1.78
N ASP A 219 15.19 7.03 2.34
CA ASP A 219 15.39 6.47 3.68
C ASP A 219 16.69 5.65 3.82
N ARG A 220 17.06 4.89 2.78
CA ARG A 220 18.33 4.14 2.79
C ARG A 220 19.54 5.08 2.81
N SER A 221 19.44 6.20 2.11
CA SER A 221 20.49 7.23 2.15
C SER A 221 20.67 7.83 3.55
N GLN A 222 19.61 7.89 4.37
CA GLN A 222 19.72 8.34 5.76
C GLN A 222 20.41 7.28 6.63
N ILE A 223 20.05 5.98 6.43
CA ILE A 223 20.72 4.88 7.13
C ILE A 223 22.22 4.81 6.78
N ILE A 224 22.55 4.98 5.50
CA ILE A 224 23.94 5.03 5.03
C ILE A 224 24.69 6.23 5.62
N ALA A 225 24.07 7.40 5.73
CA ALA A 225 24.68 8.58 6.35
C ALA A 225 25.06 8.32 7.81
N VAL A 226 24.21 7.63 8.56
CA VAL A 226 24.52 7.23 9.94
C VAL A 226 25.66 6.20 9.98
N ALA A 227 25.64 5.23 9.06
CA ALA A 227 26.70 4.20 8.96
C ALA A 227 28.08 4.78 8.59
N ASN A 228 28.11 5.93 7.91
CA ASN A 228 29.31 6.61 7.44
C ASN A 228 29.70 7.83 8.31
N ASP A 229 29.16 7.95 9.52
CA ASP A 229 29.45 9.03 10.48
C ASP A 229 29.08 10.47 10.00
N GLU A 230 28.22 10.60 8.96
CA GLU A 230 27.70 11.91 8.51
C GLU A 230 26.61 12.45 9.45
N ALA A 231 26.00 11.57 10.22
CA ALA A 231 25.04 11.88 11.28
C ALA A 231 25.11 10.78 12.35
N ASP A 232 24.66 11.07 13.56
CA ASP A 232 24.63 10.09 14.64
C ASP A 232 23.34 9.27 14.62
N ILE A 233 22.24 9.91 14.20
CA ILE A 233 20.91 9.30 14.08
C ILE A 233 20.21 9.72 12.78
N ALA A 234 19.21 8.92 12.40
CA ALA A 234 18.31 9.24 11.29
C ALA A 234 16.89 8.73 11.55
N ILE A 235 15.88 9.41 11.01
CA ILE A 235 14.51 8.89 10.97
C ILE A 235 14.24 8.27 9.61
N ALA A 236 13.85 6.99 9.59
CA ALA A 236 13.49 6.28 8.37
C ALA A 236 12.45 5.18 8.67
N ASN A 237 11.84 4.61 7.64
CA ASN A 237 10.93 3.48 7.83
C ASN A 237 11.70 2.21 8.14
N SER A 238 11.17 1.42 9.06
CA SER A 238 11.80 0.20 9.62
C SER A 238 12.19 -0.82 8.56
N TYR A 239 11.32 -1.09 7.59
CA TYR A 239 11.51 -2.13 6.57
C TYR A 239 12.74 -1.92 5.68
N TYR A 240 13.23 -0.69 5.56
CA TYR A 240 14.44 -0.45 4.77
C TYR A 240 15.68 -1.13 5.36
N LEU A 241 15.76 -1.28 6.68
CA LEU A 241 16.85 -2.04 7.30
C LEU A 241 16.77 -3.51 6.89
N GLY A 242 15.58 -4.11 6.91
CA GLY A 242 15.36 -5.49 6.44
C GLY A 242 15.80 -5.68 4.98
N ILE A 243 15.41 -4.76 4.09
CA ILE A 243 15.83 -4.77 2.68
C ILE A 243 17.37 -4.70 2.54
N MET A 244 18.04 -3.85 3.31
CA MET A 244 19.49 -3.71 3.25
C MET A 244 20.20 -4.95 3.81
N LEU A 245 19.72 -5.50 4.92
CA LEU A 245 20.26 -6.71 5.55
C LEU A 245 20.02 -7.98 4.73
N SER A 246 18.98 -8.02 3.90
CA SER A 246 18.72 -9.15 3.01
C SER A 246 19.69 -9.23 1.82
N ARG A 247 20.62 -8.27 1.69
CA ARG A 247 21.57 -8.13 0.59
C ARG A 247 20.93 -7.84 -0.78
N SER A 248 19.61 -7.68 -0.85
CA SER A 248 18.90 -7.42 -2.12
C SER A 248 19.29 -6.11 -2.81
N LYS A 249 20.01 -5.22 -2.12
CA LYS A 249 20.49 -3.92 -2.64
C LYS A 249 22.02 -3.83 -2.71
N GLY A 250 22.72 -4.98 -2.68
CA GLY A 250 24.17 -5.09 -2.80
C GLY A 250 24.94 -5.01 -1.48
N ASP A 251 26.22 -5.35 -1.56
CA ASP A 251 27.09 -5.49 -0.38
C ASP A 251 27.35 -4.17 0.34
N GLU A 252 27.46 -3.05 -0.37
CA GLU A 252 27.66 -1.73 0.23
C GLU A 252 26.53 -1.38 1.22
N GLN A 253 25.28 -1.60 0.81
CA GLN A 253 24.15 -1.32 1.69
C GLN A 253 24.03 -2.34 2.84
N LEU A 254 24.39 -3.59 2.59
CA LEU A 254 24.48 -4.60 3.64
C LEU A 254 25.50 -4.19 4.73
N GLU A 255 26.70 -3.75 4.32
CA GLU A 255 27.74 -3.35 5.27
C GLU A 255 27.34 -2.07 6.03
N ALA A 256 26.65 -1.13 5.38
CA ALA A 256 26.09 0.04 6.06
C ALA A 256 25.02 -0.38 7.10
N ALA A 257 24.12 -1.29 6.73
CA ALA A 257 23.05 -1.77 7.63
C ALA A 257 23.61 -2.48 8.90
N LYS A 258 24.72 -3.19 8.78
CA LYS A 258 25.38 -3.85 9.92
C LYS A 258 25.97 -2.88 10.94
N LYS A 259 26.25 -1.64 10.56
CA LYS A 259 26.85 -0.62 11.43
C LYS A 259 25.84 0.14 12.27
N VAL A 260 24.55 0.04 11.95
CA VAL A 260 23.49 0.78 12.62
C VAL A 260 22.60 -0.10 13.47
N LYS A 261 21.95 0.49 14.46
CA LYS A 261 20.85 -0.12 15.21
C LYS A 261 19.57 0.65 14.99
N MET A 262 18.45 0.04 15.33
CA MET A 262 17.10 0.60 15.19
C MET A 262 16.47 0.75 16.58
N HIS A 263 15.83 1.89 16.83
CA HIS A 263 15.08 2.17 18.04
C HIS A 263 13.65 2.59 17.68
N PHE A 264 12.67 2.02 18.38
CA PHE A 264 11.26 2.42 18.31
C PHE A 264 11.02 3.58 19.29
N PRO A 265 10.76 4.80 18.80
CA PRO A 265 10.58 5.95 19.69
C PRO A 265 9.24 5.91 20.44
N ASN A 266 9.10 6.76 21.46
CA ASN A 266 7.85 6.96 22.21
C ASN A 266 7.31 5.72 22.97
N GLN A 267 8.14 4.73 23.28
CA GLN A 267 7.68 3.51 23.93
C GLN A 267 7.17 3.74 25.36
N GLN A 268 7.62 4.82 26.04
CA GLN A 268 7.19 5.20 27.38
C GLN A 268 5.86 6.01 27.39
N ASN A 269 5.36 6.40 26.23
CA ASN A 269 4.12 7.17 26.12
C ASN A 269 3.18 6.62 25.04
N ARG A 270 2.90 7.32 23.94
CA ARG A 270 1.89 6.94 22.94
C ARG A 270 2.31 5.80 21.99
N GLY A 271 3.59 5.47 21.90
CA GLY A 271 4.12 4.51 20.94
C GLY A 271 4.65 5.15 19.66
N SER A 272 5.28 4.31 18.84
CA SER A 272 5.89 4.74 17.59
C SER A 272 4.83 5.04 16.52
N HIS A 273 5.07 6.11 15.74
CA HIS A 273 4.29 6.38 14.54
C HIS A 273 4.39 5.20 13.55
N ILE A 274 3.23 4.74 13.11
CA ILE A 274 3.11 3.75 12.04
C ILE A 274 2.38 4.34 10.84
N ASN A 275 2.71 3.84 9.67
CA ASN A 275 1.94 4.06 8.46
C ASN A 275 1.66 2.71 7.79
N ILE A 276 0.91 2.70 6.70
CA ILE A 276 0.38 1.49 6.11
C ILE A 276 0.68 1.36 4.62
N SER A 277 0.76 0.14 4.12
CA SER A 277 0.30 -0.22 2.79
C SER A 277 -1.17 -0.55 2.90
N GLY A 278 -1.98 -0.15 1.93
CA GLY A 278 -3.41 -0.37 2.02
C GLY A 278 -4.13 -0.27 0.69
N ALA A 279 -5.35 -0.79 0.65
CA ALA A 279 -6.17 -0.84 -0.54
C ALA A 279 -7.64 -0.54 -0.25
N GLY A 280 -8.33 -0.04 -1.25
CA GLY A 280 -9.77 0.19 -1.22
C GLY A 280 -10.43 -0.19 -2.53
N ILE A 281 -11.71 -0.57 -2.47
CA ILE A 281 -12.53 -0.90 -3.64
C ILE A 281 -13.08 0.40 -4.22
N LEU A 282 -12.89 0.60 -5.52
CA LEU A 282 -13.36 1.81 -6.18
C LEU A 282 -14.88 1.80 -6.35
N LYS A 283 -15.49 2.98 -6.22
CA LYS A 283 -16.95 3.17 -6.24
C LYS A 283 -17.59 2.65 -7.52
N ASN A 284 -16.93 2.88 -8.63
CA ASN A 284 -17.41 2.50 -9.97
C ASN A 284 -16.79 1.19 -10.47
N SER A 285 -16.17 0.40 -9.57
CA SER A 285 -15.61 -0.91 -9.91
C SER A 285 -16.61 -1.77 -10.67
N PRO A 286 -16.27 -2.26 -11.88
CA PRO A 286 -17.10 -3.22 -12.60
C PRO A 286 -17.08 -4.63 -11.98
N ASN A 287 -16.06 -4.98 -11.20
CA ASN A 287 -15.83 -6.33 -10.65
C ASN A 287 -15.75 -6.31 -9.11
N LYS A 288 -16.75 -5.75 -8.42
CA LYS A 288 -16.71 -5.53 -6.96
C LYS A 288 -16.50 -6.79 -6.13
N ASP A 289 -17.12 -7.91 -6.52
CA ASP A 289 -16.98 -9.17 -5.80
C ASP A 289 -15.57 -9.75 -5.95
N ASN A 290 -14.98 -9.65 -7.13
CA ASN A 290 -13.59 -10.03 -7.37
C ASN A 290 -12.62 -9.12 -6.60
N ALA A 291 -12.92 -7.82 -6.54
CA ALA A 291 -12.15 -6.87 -5.74
C ALA A 291 -12.21 -7.19 -4.25
N LEU A 292 -13.38 -7.55 -3.74
CA LEU A 292 -13.53 -7.99 -2.36
C LEU A 292 -12.75 -9.28 -2.08
N SER A 293 -12.86 -10.27 -2.96
CA SER A 293 -12.10 -11.52 -2.87
C SER A 293 -10.59 -11.27 -2.85
N PHE A 294 -10.12 -10.31 -3.65
CA PHE A 294 -8.70 -9.94 -3.65
C PHE A 294 -8.26 -9.26 -2.33
N LEU A 295 -9.09 -8.40 -1.74
CA LEU A 295 -8.78 -7.81 -0.42
C LEU A 295 -8.75 -8.87 0.68
N GLU A 296 -9.68 -9.81 0.69
CA GLU A 296 -9.72 -10.92 1.65
C GLU A 296 -8.51 -11.84 1.47
N PHE A 297 -8.09 -12.10 0.22
CA PHE A 297 -6.87 -12.84 -0.08
C PHE A 297 -5.63 -12.13 0.50
N LEU A 298 -5.48 -10.81 0.32
CA LEU A 298 -4.37 -10.03 0.87
C LEU A 298 -4.30 -10.10 2.41
N LEU A 299 -5.43 -10.28 3.05
CA LEU A 299 -5.56 -10.34 4.52
C LEU A 299 -5.64 -11.78 5.06
N SER A 300 -5.47 -12.80 4.22
CA SER A 300 -5.34 -14.17 4.70
C SER A 300 -3.99 -14.38 5.40
N GLU A 301 -3.95 -15.25 6.41
CA GLU A 301 -2.73 -15.54 7.18
C GLU A 301 -1.56 -15.94 6.28
N ARG A 302 -1.81 -16.80 5.30
CA ARG A 302 -0.81 -17.26 4.35
C ARG A 302 -0.20 -16.11 3.54
N VAL A 303 -1.05 -15.21 3.04
CA VAL A 303 -0.59 -14.08 2.23
C VAL A 303 0.09 -13.03 3.09
N GLN A 304 -0.38 -12.80 4.30
CA GLN A 304 0.30 -11.92 5.25
C GLN A 304 1.71 -12.46 5.59
N ASN A 305 1.86 -13.76 5.84
CA ASN A 305 3.17 -14.40 6.01
C ASN A 305 4.09 -14.22 4.79
N TYR A 306 3.54 -14.38 3.58
CA TYR A 306 4.28 -14.13 2.34
C TYR A 306 4.73 -12.66 2.24
N MET A 307 3.81 -11.72 2.42
CA MET A 307 4.08 -10.27 2.29
C MET A 307 5.17 -9.80 3.25
N VAL A 308 5.09 -10.15 4.54
CA VAL A 308 6.09 -9.69 5.53
C VAL A 308 7.48 -10.24 5.25
N ASN A 309 7.59 -11.44 4.68
CA ASN A 309 8.87 -12.06 4.33
C ASN A 309 9.55 -11.41 3.13
N ILE A 310 8.82 -10.73 2.29
CA ILE A 310 9.35 -10.10 1.07
C ILE A 310 9.50 -8.60 1.23
N SER A 311 8.51 -7.93 1.83
CA SER A 311 8.49 -6.48 1.98
C SER A 311 9.22 -6.00 3.24
N PHE A 312 9.46 -6.86 4.22
CA PHE A 312 9.96 -6.52 5.57
C PHE A 312 9.05 -5.54 6.33
N GLU A 313 7.82 -5.35 5.87
CA GLU A 313 6.79 -4.62 6.60
C GLU A 313 6.24 -5.49 7.74
N TYR A 314 5.56 -4.91 8.71
CA TYR A 314 4.89 -5.64 9.78
C TYR A 314 3.49 -6.10 9.33
N PRO A 315 3.05 -7.28 9.73
CA PRO A 315 1.72 -7.79 9.38
C PRO A 315 0.61 -6.97 10.04
N VAL A 316 -0.57 -6.96 9.41
CA VAL A 316 -1.79 -6.43 10.02
C VAL A 316 -2.37 -7.44 11.01
N LEU A 317 -2.32 -8.72 10.66
CA LEU A 317 -2.80 -9.82 11.51
C LEU A 317 -1.92 -9.97 12.75
N LYS A 318 -2.56 -10.17 13.90
CA LYS A 318 -1.85 -10.31 15.20
C LYS A 318 -1.04 -11.59 15.31
N ASP A 319 -1.55 -12.67 14.70
CA ASP A 319 -0.99 -14.02 14.83
C ASP A 319 0.11 -14.30 13.78
N VAL A 320 0.35 -13.36 12.86
CA VAL A 320 1.44 -13.44 11.89
C VAL A 320 2.68 -12.74 12.44
N LEU A 321 3.80 -13.45 12.45
CA LEU A 321 5.07 -12.89 12.88
C LEU A 321 5.72 -12.06 11.77
N PRO A 322 6.45 -10.99 12.08
CA PRO A 322 7.25 -10.26 11.09
C PRO A 322 8.41 -11.14 10.59
N ASN A 323 9.01 -10.74 9.46
CA ASN A 323 10.21 -11.39 8.95
C ASN A 323 11.26 -11.57 10.05
N PRO A 324 11.97 -12.72 10.12
CA PRO A 324 12.97 -12.98 11.17
C PRO A 324 14.04 -11.88 11.32
N ILE A 325 14.47 -11.26 10.21
CA ILE A 325 15.40 -10.12 10.26
C ILE A 325 14.76 -8.94 11.03
N MET A 326 13.50 -8.66 10.80
CA MET A 326 12.79 -7.57 11.48
C MET A 326 12.45 -7.95 12.93
N ALA A 327 12.12 -9.21 13.19
CA ALA A 327 11.84 -9.72 14.51
C ALA A 327 13.03 -9.58 15.48
N ALA A 328 14.26 -9.65 14.96
CA ALA A 328 15.47 -9.43 15.74
C ALA A 328 15.60 -8.02 16.33
N PHE A 329 14.85 -7.03 15.79
CA PHE A 329 14.83 -5.65 16.29
C PHE A 329 13.63 -5.36 17.21
N GLY A 330 12.69 -6.28 17.33
CA GLY A 330 11.51 -6.19 18.21
C GLY A 330 10.22 -6.48 17.47
N THR A 331 9.38 -7.31 18.08
CA THR A 331 8.06 -7.68 17.57
C THR A 331 6.94 -7.03 18.36
N ASP A 332 7.19 -6.73 19.63
CA ASP A 332 6.23 -6.18 20.58
C ASP A 332 6.61 -4.74 20.96
N PHE A 333 6.43 -3.83 20.01
CA PHE A 333 6.58 -2.41 20.25
C PHE A 333 5.23 -1.73 20.29
N LYS A 334 5.10 -0.75 21.19
CA LYS A 334 3.89 0.07 21.29
C LYS A 334 3.75 0.95 20.05
N ILE A 335 2.58 0.90 19.43
CA ILE A 335 2.22 1.73 18.27
C ILE A 335 1.31 2.88 18.68
N ASP A 336 1.46 4.01 18.01
CA ASP A 336 0.55 5.14 18.15
C ASP A 336 -0.85 4.77 17.63
N GLU A 337 -1.87 4.97 18.47
CA GLU A 337 -3.26 4.59 18.18
C GLU A 337 -4.02 5.63 17.34
N VAL A 338 -3.38 6.74 16.99
CA VAL A 338 -3.97 7.76 16.11
C VAL A 338 -4.43 7.09 14.81
N SER A 339 -5.64 7.41 14.38
CA SER A 339 -6.15 6.92 13.10
C SER A 339 -5.24 7.34 11.96
N VAL A 340 -4.76 6.38 11.18
CA VAL A 340 -3.90 6.67 10.02
C VAL A 340 -4.59 7.53 8.96
N ALA A 341 -5.92 7.63 8.98
CA ALA A 341 -6.67 8.53 8.10
C ALA A 341 -6.37 10.01 8.41
N SER A 342 -6.08 10.35 9.65
CA SER A 342 -5.74 11.73 10.06
C SER A 342 -4.47 12.25 9.37
N TYR A 343 -3.57 11.36 8.93
CA TYR A 343 -2.34 11.78 8.24
C TYR A 343 -2.62 12.45 6.90
N GLY A 344 -3.63 11.97 6.19
CA GLY A 344 -4.09 12.62 4.97
C GLY A 344 -4.88 13.90 5.23
N GLU A 345 -5.77 13.87 6.23
CA GLU A 345 -6.58 15.01 6.62
C GLU A 345 -5.71 16.21 7.07
N LEU A 346 -4.70 15.95 7.89
CA LEU A 346 -3.77 16.96 8.41
C LEU A 346 -2.57 17.24 7.49
N ASN A 347 -2.44 16.52 6.34
CA ASN A 347 -1.32 16.70 5.43
C ASN A 347 -1.11 18.15 4.95
N PRO A 348 -2.17 18.93 4.57
CA PRO A 348 -1.98 20.32 4.16
C PRO A 348 -1.42 21.21 5.29
N GLN A 349 -1.79 20.94 6.54
CA GLN A 349 -1.28 21.64 7.71
C GLN A 349 0.18 21.25 7.98
N ALA A 350 0.49 19.95 7.91
CA ALA A 350 1.84 19.44 8.08
C ALA A 350 2.82 20.03 7.06
N VAL A 351 2.45 20.08 5.77
CA VAL A 351 3.27 20.67 4.71
C VAL A 351 3.55 22.16 4.99
N LYS A 352 2.52 22.95 5.31
CA LYS A 352 2.68 24.38 5.63
C LYS A 352 3.55 24.58 6.87
N LEU A 353 3.38 23.74 7.88
CA LEU A 353 4.16 23.79 9.12
C LEU A 353 5.64 23.49 8.86
N MET A 354 5.93 22.43 8.08
CA MET A 354 7.28 22.08 7.70
C MET A 354 7.97 23.20 6.92
N ASP A 355 7.25 23.82 5.97
CA ASP A 355 7.74 24.97 5.22
C ASP A 355 8.10 26.16 6.13
N ARG A 356 7.17 26.58 7.02
CA ARG A 356 7.40 27.66 7.98
C ARG A 356 8.55 27.37 8.96
N SER A 357 8.83 26.09 9.21
CA SER A 357 9.94 25.63 10.07
C SER A 357 11.28 25.54 9.34
N GLY A 358 11.32 25.81 8.04
CA GLY A 358 12.55 25.74 7.22
C GLY A 358 12.98 24.31 6.87
N TRP A 359 12.10 23.33 7.01
CA TRP A 359 12.39 21.97 6.58
C TRP A 359 12.24 21.88 5.05
N GLN A 360 13.36 21.79 4.35
CA GLN A 360 13.43 21.78 2.88
C GLN A 360 13.38 20.37 2.29
#